data_da9aaa917ffdddb18364166f35e25c87
#
_entry.id   da9aaa917ffdddb18364166f35e25c87
#
_cell.length_a   1.000
_cell.length_b   1.000
_cell.length_c   1.000
_cell.angle_alpha   90.00
_cell.angle_beta   90.00
_cell.angle_gamma   90.00
#
_symmetry.space_group_name_H-M   'P 1'
#
loop_
_entity.id
_entity.type
_entity.pdbx_description
1 polymer ?
#
loop_
_entity_poly.entity_id
_entity_poly.type
_entity_poly.pdbx_seq_one_letter_code
_entity_poly.pdbx_strand_id
1 'polypeptide(L)'
;MISKIHPTAIVNPAAKIAENVEVGPYTIIHGNVNIAADSKIGAFCEIGVPTTLGDGTPLVLGEGALIRSHSVLYESSTFGPKLVTGHRVTIRENTKAGENLQLGTLSDIQGDVVIGDYVRFHSNVHIGKI
;
A
#
# COMPACT_ATOMS: atom_id res chain seq x y z
N MET A 1 -17.78 -3.43 11.02
CA MET A 1 -18.02 -4.60 10.14
C MET A 1 -16.78 -5.46 10.10
N ILE A 2 -16.97 -6.75 9.92
CA ILE A 2 -15.88 -7.73 9.95
C ILE A 2 -15.09 -7.64 8.65
N SER A 3 -13.77 -7.68 8.78
CA SER A 3 -12.88 -7.73 7.61
C SER A 3 -12.96 -9.10 6.92
N LYS A 4 -12.78 -9.10 5.61
CA LYS A 4 -12.83 -10.29 4.78
C LYS A 4 -11.44 -10.60 4.27
N ILE A 5 -10.77 -11.52 4.94
CA ILE A 5 -9.42 -11.94 4.57
C ILE A 5 -9.52 -13.29 3.88
N HIS A 6 -9.08 -13.37 2.64
CA HIS A 6 -9.15 -14.63 1.89
C HIS A 6 -8.32 -15.70 2.62
N PRO A 7 -8.81 -16.94 2.67
CA PRO A 7 -8.10 -18.02 3.41
C PRO A 7 -6.68 -18.28 2.95
N THR A 8 -6.36 -17.97 1.68
CA THR A 8 -5.00 -18.16 1.16
C THR A 8 -4.06 -16.98 1.43
N ALA A 9 -4.58 -15.88 1.95
CA ALA A 9 -3.74 -14.74 2.32
C ALA A 9 -2.91 -15.07 3.55
N ILE A 10 -1.69 -14.56 3.59
CA ILE A 10 -0.78 -14.72 4.73
C ILE A 10 -0.67 -13.37 5.42
N VAL A 11 -1.27 -13.25 6.60
CA VAL A 11 -1.28 -12.00 7.36
C VAL A 11 -0.48 -12.20 8.64
N ASN A 12 0.58 -11.40 8.80
CA ASN A 12 1.36 -11.45 10.02
C ASN A 12 0.51 -10.96 11.20
N PRO A 13 0.50 -11.68 12.34
CA PRO A 13 -0.34 -11.30 13.49
C PRO A 13 -0.04 -9.91 14.05
N ALA A 14 1.16 -9.37 13.82
CA ALA A 14 1.51 -8.02 14.27
C ALA A 14 0.89 -6.91 13.43
N ALA A 15 0.39 -7.21 12.23
CA ALA A 15 -0.25 -6.22 11.38
C ALA A 15 -1.53 -5.70 12.04
N LYS A 16 -1.75 -4.40 11.95
CA LYS A 16 -2.95 -3.75 12.48
C LYS A 16 -3.93 -3.50 11.34
N ILE A 17 -5.00 -4.27 11.32
CA ILE A 17 -6.03 -4.19 10.30
C ILE A 17 -7.33 -3.75 10.95
N ALA A 18 -7.83 -2.60 10.50
CA ALA A 18 -9.07 -2.05 11.01
C ALA A 18 -10.28 -2.82 10.47
N GLU A 19 -11.48 -2.30 10.72
CA GLU A 19 -12.72 -2.95 10.32
C GLU A 19 -12.98 -2.80 8.81
N ASN A 20 -13.78 -3.72 8.29
CA ASN A 20 -14.24 -3.69 6.89
C ASN A 20 -13.12 -3.62 5.86
N VAL A 21 -12.03 -4.35 6.12
CA VAL A 21 -10.91 -4.46 5.19
C VAL A 21 -11.05 -5.77 4.41
N GLU A 22 -10.85 -5.73 3.09
CA GLU A 22 -10.85 -6.92 2.26
C GLU A 22 -9.42 -7.20 1.78
N VAL A 23 -9.01 -8.45 1.89
CA VAL A 23 -7.70 -8.91 1.43
C VAL A 23 -7.90 -10.10 0.50
N GLY A 24 -7.41 -9.97 -0.74
CA GLY A 24 -7.58 -10.99 -1.77
C GLY A 24 -6.66 -12.18 -1.61
N PRO A 25 -6.84 -13.19 -2.48
CA PRO A 25 -6.08 -14.43 -2.39
C PRO A 25 -4.59 -14.23 -2.65
N TYR A 26 -3.78 -15.04 -1.98
CA TYR A 26 -2.33 -15.11 -2.14
C TYR A 26 -1.62 -13.78 -1.89
N THR A 27 -2.23 -12.89 -1.12
CA THR A 27 -1.62 -11.64 -0.69
C THR A 27 -0.88 -11.85 0.62
N ILE A 28 0.28 -11.24 0.75
CA ILE A 28 1.10 -11.30 1.96
C ILE A 28 1.06 -9.92 2.62
N ILE A 29 0.67 -9.87 3.89
CA ILE A 29 0.73 -8.64 4.70
C ILE A 29 1.73 -8.87 5.81
N HIS A 30 2.81 -8.10 5.79
CA HIS A 30 3.87 -8.16 6.79
C HIS A 30 3.45 -7.49 8.09
N GLY A 31 4.28 -7.61 9.13
CA GLY A 31 3.89 -7.21 10.47
C GLY A 31 3.87 -5.70 10.72
N ASN A 32 4.75 -4.96 10.06
CA ASN A 32 4.89 -3.53 10.29
C ASN A 32 3.96 -2.72 9.38
N VAL A 33 2.65 -2.99 9.49
CA VAL A 33 1.62 -2.45 8.61
C VAL A 33 0.41 -2.02 9.41
N ASN A 34 -0.12 -0.85 9.11
CA ASN A 34 -1.39 -0.36 9.62
C ASN A 34 -2.32 -0.08 8.44
N ILE A 35 -3.42 -0.80 8.36
CA ILE A 35 -4.43 -0.63 7.30
C ILE A 35 -5.71 -0.10 7.94
N ALA A 36 -6.11 1.11 7.53
CA ALA A 36 -7.32 1.74 8.06
C ALA A 36 -8.58 1.11 7.46
N ALA A 37 -9.72 1.47 8.01
CA ALA A 37 -11.02 0.91 7.66
C ALA A 37 -11.36 1.08 6.18
N ASP A 38 -12.20 0.21 5.67
CA ASP A 38 -12.79 0.28 4.34
C ASP A 38 -11.79 0.14 3.20
N SER A 39 -10.61 -0.41 3.48
CA SER A 39 -9.57 -0.62 2.48
C SER A 39 -9.73 -1.97 1.79
N LYS A 40 -9.33 -2.03 0.53
CA LYS A 40 -9.39 -3.25 -0.28
C LYS A 40 -8.02 -3.52 -0.89
N ILE A 41 -7.48 -4.69 -0.58
CA ILE A 41 -6.21 -5.16 -1.11
C ILE A 41 -6.51 -6.31 -2.06
N GLY A 42 -6.06 -6.20 -3.30
CA GLY A 42 -6.30 -7.22 -4.31
C GLY A 42 -5.47 -8.47 -4.11
N ALA A 43 -5.53 -9.36 -5.11
CA ALA A 43 -4.80 -10.63 -5.09
C ALA A 43 -3.32 -10.46 -5.39
N PHE A 44 -2.49 -11.36 -4.88
CA PHE A 44 -1.06 -11.46 -5.20
C PHE A 44 -0.29 -10.17 -4.90
N CYS A 45 -0.71 -9.44 -3.86
CA CYS A 45 0.01 -8.26 -3.39
C CYS A 45 1.00 -8.64 -2.30
N GLU A 46 2.04 -7.83 -2.14
CA GLU A 46 2.90 -7.92 -0.97
C GLU A 46 2.93 -6.56 -0.29
N ILE A 47 2.41 -6.51 0.92
CA ILE A 47 2.13 -5.26 1.64
C ILE A 47 3.02 -5.16 2.87
N GLY A 48 3.83 -4.09 2.92
CA GLY A 48 4.70 -3.83 4.05
C GLY A 48 6.03 -4.57 3.98
N VAL A 49 6.61 -4.73 2.79
CA VAL A 49 7.88 -5.43 2.63
C VAL A 49 8.94 -4.82 3.55
N PRO A 50 9.59 -5.61 4.40
CA PRO A 50 10.64 -5.10 5.28
C PRO A 50 11.84 -4.60 4.47
N THR A 51 12.43 -3.51 4.94
CA THR A 51 13.63 -2.95 4.32
C THR A 51 14.50 -2.24 5.35
N THR A 52 15.81 -2.37 5.21
CA THR A 52 16.76 -1.63 6.04
C THR A 52 16.95 -0.19 5.56
N LEU A 53 16.39 0.16 4.40
CA LEU A 53 16.50 1.50 3.83
C LEU A 53 15.45 2.46 4.38
N GLY A 54 14.47 1.97 5.11
CA GLY A 54 13.48 2.78 5.76
C GLY A 54 13.91 3.23 7.16
N ASP A 55 13.02 3.96 7.84
CA ASP A 55 13.27 4.46 9.19
C ASP A 55 12.67 3.59 10.29
N GLY A 56 12.16 2.42 9.94
CA GLY A 56 11.54 1.49 10.90
C GLY A 56 10.09 1.79 11.22
N THR A 57 9.53 2.86 10.70
CA THR A 57 8.10 3.15 10.91
C THR A 57 7.24 2.24 10.05
N PRO A 58 5.97 2.02 10.42
CA PRO A 58 5.11 1.15 9.63
C PRO A 58 4.72 1.72 8.27
N LEU A 59 4.28 0.84 7.39
CA LEU A 59 3.48 1.24 6.25
C LEU A 59 2.09 1.60 6.78
N VAL A 60 1.64 2.82 6.50
CA VAL A 60 0.32 3.28 6.92
C VAL A 60 -0.55 3.55 5.70
N LEU A 61 -1.65 2.82 5.59
CA LEU A 61 -2.66 3.06 4.56
C LEU A 61 -3.86 3.73 5.23
N GLY A 62 -4.20 4.95 4.78
CA GLY A 62 -5.38 5.67 5.26
C GLY A 62 -6.67 4.98 4.82
N GLU A 63 -7.81 5.46 5.32
CA GLU A 63 -9.11 4.85 5.05
C GLU A 63 -9.41 4.78 3.56
N GLY A 64 -10.08 3.71 3.16
CA GLY A 64 -10.58 3.57 1.80
C GLY A 64 -9.52 3.33 0.75
N ALA A 65 -8.36 2.78 1.11
CA ALA A 65 -7.34 2.45 0.12
C ALA A 65 -7.84 1.35 -0.82
N LEU A 66 -7.49 1.47 -2.09
CA LEU A 66 -7.78 0.44 -3.09
C LEU A 66 -6.47 0.07 -3.79
N ILE A 67 -5.94 -1.09 -3.44
CA ILE A 67 -4.68 -1.60 -3.99
C ILE A 67 -5.03 -2.75 -4.91
N ARG A 68 -4.73 -2.59 -6.21
CA ARG A 68 -5.03 -3.63 -7.19
C ARG A 68 -3.91 -4.67 -7.24
N SER A 69 -4.19 -5.77 -7.92
CA SER A 69 -3.39 -6.99 -7.87
C SER A 69 -1.92 -6.81 -8.23
N HIS A 70 -1.08 -7.67 -7.67
CA HIS A 70 0.37 -7.75 -7.97
C HIS A 70 1.13 -6.49 -7.60
N SER A 71 0.61 -5.69 -6.68
CA SER A 71 1.29 -4.49 -6.20
C SER A 71 2.16 -4.81 -5.00
N VAL A 72 3.26 -4.08 -4.88
CA VAL A 72 4.24 -4.27 -3.80
C VAL A 72 4.47 -2.92 -3.12
N LEU A 73 4.17 -2.86 -1.83
CA LEU A 73 4.37 -1.67 -1.01
C LEU A 73 5.31 -2.01 0.14
N TYR A 74 6.34 -1.17 0.32
CA TYR A 74 7.33 -1.37 1.38
C TYR A 74 6.89 -0.70 2.68
N GLU A 75 7.46 -1.14 3.80
CA GLU A 75 7.27 -0.46 5.09
C GLU A 75 7.84 0.96 5.07
N SER A 76 7.55 1.74 6.09
CA SER A 76 8.07 3.11 6.27
C SER A 76 7.53 4.12 5.27
N SER A 77 6.32 3.93 4.79
CA SER A 77 5.61 4.89 3.94
C SER A 77 4.25 5.19 4.51
N THR A 78 3.75 6.40 4.28
CA THR A 78 2.46 6.85 4.83
C THR A 78 1.60 7.45 3.75
N PHE A 79 0.38 6.96 3.65
CA PHE A 79 -0.61 7.43 2.67
C PHE A 79 -1.86 7.92 3.39
N GLY A 80 -2.35 9.09 2.99
CA GLY A 80 -3.64 9.58 3.44
C GLY A 80 -4.80 8.73 2.91
N PRO A 81 -6.05 9.13 3.17
CA PRO A 81 -7.19 8.34 2.74
C PRO A 81 -7.30 8.25 1.24
N LYS A 82 -7.94 7.18 0.77
CA LYS A 82 -8.31 6.95 -0.63
C LYS A 82 -7.13 6.84 -1.59
N LEU A 83 -6.05 6.20 -1.15
CA LEU A 83 -4.99 5.77 -2.08
C LEU A 83 -5.58 4.78 -3.09
N VAL A 84 -5.29 4.99 -4.38
CA VAL A 84 -5.72 4.07 -5.43
C VAL A 84 -4.50 3.68 -6.26
N THR A 85 -4.24 2.38 -6.37
CA THR A 85 -3.22 1.89 -7.29
C THR A 85 -3.85 1.05 -8.39
N GLY A 86 -3.27 1.14 -9.59
CA GLY A 86 -3.53 0.16 -10.63
C GLY A 86 -2.84 -1.16 -10.29
N HIS A 87 -2.76 -2.06 -11.27
CA HIS A 87 -2.09 -3.33 -11.10
C HIS A 87 -0.56 -3.18 -11.19
N ARG A 88 0.18 -4.05 -10.48
CA ARG A 88 1.65 -4.13 -10.57
C ARG A 88 2.33 -2.80 -10.28
N VAL A 89 1.86 -2.12 -9.24
CA VAL A 89 2.46 -0.87 -8.76
C VAL A 89 3.46 -1.20 -7.67
N THR A 90 4.63 -0.56 -7.70
CA THR A 90 5.63 -0.69 -6.65
C THR A 90 5.83 0.65 -5.96
N ILE A 91 5.73 0.67 -4.64
CA ILE A 91 6.00 1.87 -3.84
C ILE A 91 7.03 1.52 -2.77
N ARG A 92 8.22 2.13 -2.89
CA ARG A 92 9.32 1.91 -1.97
C ARG A 92 9.15 2.73 -0.68
N GLU A 93 10.09 2.55 0.23
CA GLU A 93 10.11 3.17 1.56
C GLU A 93 10.20 4.71 1.51
N ASN A 94 9.80 5.34 2.60
CA ASN A 94 9.87 6.80 2.79
C ASN A 94 9.10 7.61 1.74
N THR A 95 7.99 7.07 1.28
CA THR A 95 7.03 7.79 0.46
C THR A 95 5.94 8.34 1.37
N LYS A 96 5.71 9.65 1.32
CA LYS A 96 4.65 10.30 2.10
C LYS A 96 3.70 10.99 1.16
N ALA A 97 2.46 10.54 1.12
CA ALA A 97 1.45 11.09 0.24
C ALA A 97 0.24 11.54 1.03
N GLY A 98 -0.41 12.60 0.53
CA GLY A 98 -1.63 13.11 1.10
C GLY A 98 -2.85 12.32 0.65
N GLU A 99 -3.99 13.00 0.57
CA GLU A 99 -5.26 12.37 0.25
C GLU A 99 -5.35 12.01 -1.23
N ASN A 100 -5.90 10.82 -1.49
CA ASN A 100 -6.34 10.35 -2.80
C ASN A 100 -5.25 10.38 -3.89
N LEU A 101 -4.05 9.92 -3.55
CA LEU A 101 -3.05 9.64 -4.57
C LEU A 101 -3.55 8.51 -5.47
N GLN A 102 -3.48 8.69 -6.79
CA GLN A 102 -3.82 7.65 -7.76
C GLN A 102 -2.62 7.35 -8.65
N LEU A 103 -2.26 6.08 -8.70
CA LEU A 103 -1.15 5.58 -9.51
C LEU A 103 -1.69 4.60 -10.54
N GLY A 104 -1.41 4.85 -11.82
CA GLY A 104 -1.81 3.93 -12.87
C GLY A 104 -0.97 2.65 -12.87
N THR A 105 -1.46 1.66 -13.59
CA THR A 105 -0.83 0.34 -13.71
C THR A 105 0.63 0.44 -14.14
N LEU A 106 1.49 -0.39 -13.55
CA LEU A 106 2.94 -0.48 -13.82
C LEU A 106 3.75 0.75 -13.38
N SER A 107 3.15 1.68 -12.64
CA SER A 107 3.89 2.80 -12.10
C SER A 107 4.73 2.38 -10.90
N ASP A 108 5.85 3.07 -10.69
CA ASP A 108 6.66 2.85 -9.51
C ASP A 108 7.17 4.14 -8.88
N ILE A 109 7.31 4.12 -7.57
CA ILE A 109 7.90 5.19 -6.78
C ILE A 109 9.08 4.61 -6.03
N GLN A 110 10.28 5.14 -6.27
CA GLN A 110 11.50 4.60 -5.67
C GLN A 110 11.72 5.04 -4.22
N GLY A 111 10.90 5.93 -3.71
CA GLY A 111 10.93 6.36 -2.31
C GLY A 111 11.55 7.74 -2.10
N ASP A 112 11.67 8.11 -0.82
CA ASP A 112 12.22 9.42 -0.40
C ASP A 112 11.54 10.60 -1.10
N VAL A 113 10.20 10.59 -1.12
CA VAL A 113 9.41 11.59 -1.83
C VAL A 113 8.19 11.99 -1.02
N VAL A 114 7.82 13.25 -1.13
CA VAL A 114 6.58 13.80 -0.56
C VAL A 114 5.65 14.18 -1.70
N ILE A 115 4.44 13.68 -1.67
CA ILE A 115 3.42 13.91 -2.70
C ILE A 115 2.22 14.55 -2.02
N GLY A 116 1.72 15.65 -2.59
CA GLY A 116 0.57 16.37 -2.05
C GLY A 116 -0.75 15.64 -2.25
N ASP A 117 -1.86 16.36 -2.04
CA ASP A 117 -3.20 15.81 -2.17
C ASP A 117 -3.65 15.75 -3.63
N TYR A 118 -4.48 14.77 -3.95
CA TYR A 118 -5.16 14.63 -5.25
C TYR A 118 -4.24 14.55 -6.44
N VAL A 119 -3.05 13.99 -6.26
CA VAL A 119 -2.10 13.79 -7.37
C VAL A 119 -2.50 12.56 -8.16
N ARG A 120 -2.42 12.65 -9.48
CA ARG A 120 -2.80 11.60 -10.42
C ARG A 120 -1.64 11.27 -11.34
N PHE A 121 -1.27 10.00 -11.39
CA PHE A 121 -0.28 9.50 -12.35
C PHE A 121 -0.95 8.53 -13.31
N HIS A 122 -0.68 8.69 -14.59
CA HIS A 122 -1.11 7.71 -15.59
C HIS A 122 -0.32 6.40 -15.44
N SER A 123 -0.64 5.42 -16.27
CA SER A 123 0.07 4.15 -16.26
C SER A 123 1.54 4.34 -16.65
N ASN A 124 2.38 3.45 -16.11
CA ASN A 124 3.78 3.35 -16.47
C ASN A 124 4.59 4.64 -16.20
N VAL A 125 4.28 5.29 -15.08
CA VAL A 125 5.03 6.45 -14.60
C VAL A 125 6.05 5.99 -13.58
N HIS A 126 7.29 6.45 -13.73
CA HIS A 126 8.40 6.07 -12.85
C HIS A 126 8.95 7.29 -12.15
N ILE A 127 8.91 7.29 -10.82
CA ILE A 127 9.44 8.37 -10.00
C ILE A 127 10.73 7.87 -9.37
N GLY A 128 11.84 8.38 -9.89
CA GLY A 128 13.15 7.98 -9.44
C GLY A 128 13.58 8.69 -8.16
N LYS A 129 14.63 8.14 -7.57
CA LYS A 129 15.30 8.71 -6.41
C LYS A 129 16.55 9.45 -6.88
N ILE A 130 16.82 10.63 -6.36
CA ILE A 130 18.02 11.40 -6.68
C ILE A 130 19.15 11.05 -5.73
#